data_1ae06840306a46e0412198876eaec9fd
#
_entry.id   1ae06840306a46e0412198876eaec9fd
#
_cell.length_a   1.000
_cell.length_b   1.000
_cell.length_c   1.000
_cell.angle_alpha   90.00
_cell.angle_beta   90.00
_cell.angle_gamma   90.00
#
_symmetry.space_group_name_H-M   'P 1'
#
loop_
_entity.id
_entity.type
_entity.pdbx_description
1 polymer ?
#
loop_
_entity_poly.entity_id
_entity_poly.type
_entity_poly.pdbx_seq_one_letter_code
_entity_poly.pdbx_strand_id
1 'polypeptide(L)'
;NVPVISYLFLKGKCAKCKVGISVRYPLVELFTALACTFAAYQFGVTSQALWAVLFTYILVALLFIDLDKMLLPDQLTLPLLWLGLLLSTQHIFVGTTDAIIGAAAGYLSLWSVYWLFKLATGKEGMGYGDFKLLAALGAYTGWQGLPIIILLSSFVGAIAGILIMVIQNKGKSLAI
;
A
#
# COMPACT_ATOMS: atom_id res chain seq x y z
N ASN A 1 22.05 -1.48 -15.91
CA ASN A 1 21.70 -1.86 -14.54
C ASN A 1 20.37 -2.61 -14.57
N VAL A 2 20.43 -3.92 -14.49
CA VAL A 2 19.22 -4.74 -14.34
C VAL A 2 18.97 -4.88 -12.83
N PRO A 3 17.75 -4.56 -12.34
CA PRO A 3 17.40 -4.70 -10.93
C PRO A 3 17.73 -6.10 -10.41
N VAL A 4 18.05 -6.22 -9.14
CA VAL A 4 18.43 -7.48 -8.46
C VAL A 4 19.69 -8.16 -9.06
N ILE A 5 19.71 -8.40 -10.39
CA ILE A 5 20.79 -9.08 -11.10
C ILE A 5 22.12 -8.32 -10.96
N SER A 6 22.10 -7.00 -11.19
CA SER A 6 23.29 -6.16 -11.06
C SER A 6 23.81 -6.14 -9.61
N TYR A 7 22.92 -6.19 -8.63
CA TYR A 7 23.29 -6.26 -7.21
C TYR A 7 24.04 -7.56 -6.90
N LEU A 8 23.57 -8.70 -7.39
CA LEU A 8 24.21 -10.01 -7.19
C LEU A 8 25.59 -10.06 -7.87
N PHE A 9 25.68 -9.62 -9.14
CA PHE A 9 26.97 -9.63 -9.87
C PHE A 9 28.00 -8.69 -9.25
N LEU A 10 27.59 -7.54 -8.75
CA LEU A 10 28.47 -6.56 -8.12
C LEU A 10 28.68 -6.78 -6.62
N LYS A 11 28.17 -7.91 -6.07
CA LYS A 11 28.28 -8.28 -4.64
C LYS A 11 27.86 -7.14 -3.71
N GLY A 12 26.76 -6.48 -4.04
CA GLY A 12 26.21 -5.39 -3.25
C GLY A 12 26.98 -4.08 -3.29
N LYS A 13 27.85 -3.87 -4.27
CA LYS A 13 28.66 -2.65 -4.41
C LYS A 13 28.31 -1.85 -5.67
N CYS A 14 28.44 -0.55 -5.60
CA CYS A 14 28.26 0.32 -6.77
C CYS A 14 29.32 0.03 -7.84
N ALA A 15 28.91 -0.04 -9.12
CA ALA A 15 29.83 -0.30 -10.23
C ALA A 15 30.90 0.80 -10.37
N LYS A 16 30.58 2.06 -10.07
CA LYS A 16 31.46 3.22 -10.22
C LYS A 16 32.27 3.51 -8.96
N CYS A 17 31.62 3.73 -7.82
CA CYS A 17 32.26 4.22 -6.59
C CYS A 17 32.57 3.12 -5.55
N LYS A 18 32.20 1.87 -5.82
CA LYS A 18 32.41 0.71 -4.95
C LYS A 18 31.78 0.80 -3.56
N VAL A 19 30.98 1.84 -3.29
CA VAL A 19 30.22 1.99 -2.03
C VAL A 19 29.21 0.84 -1.91
N GLY A 20 29.02 0.32 -0.69
CA GLY A 20 28.04 -0.72 -0.41
C GLY A 20 26.60 -0.23 -0.59
N ILE A 21 25.79 -1.02 -1.27
CA ILE A 21 24.35 -0.76 -1.48
C ILE A 21 23.59 -1.63 -0.48
N SER A 22 22.61 -1.02 0.23
CA SER A 22 21.76 -1.75 1.18
C SER A 22 20.98 -2.87 0.48
N VAL A 23 20.90 -4.03 1.14
CA VAL A 23 20.09 -5.19 0.70
C VAL A 23 18.60 -4.84 0.54
N ARG A 24 18.15 -3.79 1.20
CA ARG A 24 16.77 -3.31 1.10
C ARG A 24 16.38 -2.97 -0.34
N TYR A 25 17.27 -2.34 -1.11
CA TYR A 25 16.96 -1.96 -2.50
C TYR A 25 16.60 -3.16 -3.38
N PRO A 26 17.43 -4.19 -3.50
CA PRO A 26 17.06 -5.36 -4.30
C PRO A 26 15.87 -6.14 -3.75
N LEU A 27 15.61 -6.11 -2.44
CA LEU A 27 14.41 -6.72 -1.87
C LEU A 27 13.14 -5.96 -2.29
N VAL A 28 13.14 -4.63 -2.27
CA VAL A 28 12.02 -3.81 -2.75
C VAL A 28 11.79 -4.03 -4.25
N GLU A 29 12.87 -4.05 -5.04
CA GLU A 29 12.80 -4.32 -6.48
C GLU A 29 12.19 -5.70 -6.77
N LEU A 30 12.65 -6.74 -6.05
CA LEU A 30 12.13 -8.10 -6.22
C LEU A 30 10.66 -8.20 -5.82
N PHE A 31 10.29 -7.62 -4.68
CA PHE A 31 8.90 -7.59 -4.21
C PHE A 31 7.99 -6.89 -5.21
N THR A 32 8.41 -5.72 -5.72
CA THR A 32 7.66 -4.97 -6.72
C THR A 32 7.49 -5.78 -8.01
N ALA A 33 8.56 -6.41 -8.49
CA ALA A 33 8.54 -7.23 -9.69
C ALA A 33 7.58 -8.42 -9.54
N LEU A 34 7.62 -9.12 -8.41
CA LEU A 34 6.72 -10.25 -8.14
C LEU A 34 5.26 -9.81 -8.03
N ALA A 35 4.97 -8.72 -7.31
CA ALA A 35 3.62 -8.19 -7.17
C ALA A 35 3.03 -7.74 -8.53
N CYS A 36 3.81 -7.00 -9.32
CA CYS A 36 3.38 -6.57 -10.65
C CYS A 36 3.21 -7.75 -11.62
N THR A 37 4.10 -8.75 -11.57
CA THR A 37 3.98 -9.96 -12.38
C THR A 37 2.73 -10.75 -12.00
N PHE A 38 2.44 -10.89 -10.72
CA PHE A 38 1.23 -11.54 -10.24
C PHE A 38 -0.03 -10.81 -10.71
N ALA A 39 -0.06 -9.46 -10.62
CA ALA A 39 -1.16 -8.66 -11.14
C ALA A 39 -1.34 -8.86 -12.66
N ALA A 40 -0.26 -8.82 -13.43
CA ALA A 40 -0.31 -9.06 -14.87
C ALA A 40 -0.80 -10.48 -15.20
N TYR A 41 -0.38 -11.49 -14.45
CA TYR A 41 -0.80 -12.88 -14.64
C TYR A 41 -2.30 -13.06 -14.40
N GLN A 42 -2.87 -12.41 -13.38
CA GLN A 42 -4.30 -12.52 -13.05
C GLN A 42 -5.23 -11.94 -14.13
N PHE A 43 -4.81 -10.87 -14.80
CA PHE A 43 -5.64 -10.19 -15.80
C PHE A 43 -5.25 -10.52 -17.25
N GLY A 44 -4.18 -11.30 -17.47
CA GLY A 44 -3.70 -11.69 -18.78
C GLY A 44 -3.25 -10.50 -19.63
N VAL A 45 -3.27 -10.67 -20.96
CA VAL A 45 -2.85 -9.60 -21.90
C VAL A 45 -4.05 -8.72 -22.25
N THR A 46 -4.43 -7.86 -21.34
CA THR A 46 -5.60 -6.96 -21.44
C THR A 46 -5.24 -5.53 -21.02
N SER A 47 -6.07 -4.56 -21.41
CA SER A 47 -5.96 -3.18 -20.89
C SER A 47 -6.10 -3.15 -19.36
N GLN A 48 -6.91 -4.04 -18.80
CA GLN A 48 -7.10 -4.19 -17.37
C GLN A 48 -5.79 -4.58 -16.65
N ALA A 49 -4.99 -5.47 -17.25
CA ALA A 49 -3.68 -5.85 -16.71
C ALA A 49 -2.73 -4.65 -16.60
N LEU A 50 -2.71 -3.78 -17.63
CA LEU A 50 -1.88 -2.57 -17.59
C LEU A 50 -2.21 -1.68 -16.38
N TRP A 51 -3.49 -1.42 -16.17
CA TRP A 51 -3.96 -0.59 -15.06
C TRP A 51 -3.77 -1.28 -13.70
N ALA A 52 -3.94 -2.61 -13.64
CA ALA A 52 -3.67 -3.38 -12.42
C ALA A 52 -2.19 -3.35 -12.04
N VAL A 53 -1.28 -3.43 -13.00
CA VAL A 53 0.17 -3.29 -12.76
C VAL A 53 0.52 -1.89 -12.27
N LEU A 54 -0.01 -0.85 -12.91
CA LEU A 54 0.21 0.54 -12.48
C LEU A 54 -0.31 0.77 -11.05
N PHE A 55 -1.52 0.29 -10.77
CA PHE A 55 -2.13 0.34 -9.44
C PHE A 55 -1.24 -0.35 -8.39
N THR A 56 -0.81 -1.59 -8.68
CA THR A 56 0.07 -2.37 -7.80
C THR A 56 1.39 -1.65 -7.56
N TYR A 57 1.99 -1.08 -8.59
CA TYR A 57 3.24 -0.33 -8.48
C TYR A 57 3.11 0.88 -7.54
N ILE A 58 2.03 1.65 -7.68
CA ILE A 58 1.76 2.80 -6.80
C ILE A 58 1.51 2.35 -5.36
N LEU A 59 0.75 1.26 -5.15
CA LEU A 59 0.51 0.71 -3.81
C LEU A 59 1.81 0.23 -3.14
N VAL A 60 2.71 -0.42 -3.89
CA VAL A 60 4.01 -0.82 -3.36
C VAL A 60 4.85 0.40 -2.99
N ALA A 61 4.85 1.46 -3.82
CA ALA A 61 5.54 2.70 -3.49
C ALA A 61 4.98 3.34 -2.21
N LEU A 62 3.65 3.44 -2.09
CA LEU A 62 2.98 3.95 -0.88
C LEU A 62 3.33 3.11 0.36
N LEU A 63 3.34 1.79 0.24
CA LEU A 63 3.70 0.88 1.33
C LEU A 63 5.12 1.17 1.87
N PHE A 64 6.11 1.30 0.98
CA PHE A 64 7.48 1.56 1.43
C PHE A 64 7.69 2.98 1.94
N ILE A 65 6.97 3.98 1.40
CA ILE A 65 6.99 5.34 1.94
C ILE A 65 6.38 5.37 3.34
N ASP A 66 5.27 4.68 3.54
CA ASP A 66 4.61 4.60 4.85
C ASP A 66 5.48 3.89 5.89
N LEU A 67 6.11 2.77 5.53
CA LEU A 67 7.06 2.08 6.40
C LEU A 67 8.26 2.95 6.79
N ASP A 68 8.67 3.91 5.95
CA ASP A 68 9.82 4.79 6.22
C ASP A 68 9.46 6.07 6.96
N LYS A 69 8.32 6.65 6.62
CA LYS A 69 7.96 8.00 7.05
C LYS A 69 6.70 8.04 7.93
N MET A 70 5.97 6.93 8.03
CA MET A 70 4.64 6.89 8.64
C MET A 70 3.72 7.98 8.05
N LEU A 71 3.78 8.14 6.72
CA LEU A 71 3.08 9.18 6.00
C LEU A 71 2.72 8.72 4.59
N LEU A 72 1.46 8.91 4.22
CA LEU A 72 0.95 8.63 2.87
C LEU A 72 0.84 9.95 2.09
N PRO A 73 1.69 10.20 1.08
CA PRO A 73 1.71 11.46 0.35
C PRO A 73 0.47 11.60 -0.53
N ASP A 74 -0.18 12.77 -0.44
CA ASP A 74 -1.34 13.12 -1.26
C ASP A 74 -1.04 13.11 -2.76
N GLN A 75 0.21 13.35 -3.13
CA GLN A 75 0.69 13.30 -4.52
C GLN A 75 0.55 11.91 -5.17
N LEU A 76 0.42 10.84 -4.38
CA LEU A 76 0.18 9.50 -4.89
C LEU A 76 -1.25 9.02 -4.59
N THR A 77 -1.77 9.28 -3.39
CA THR A 77 -3.10 8.80 -2.99
C THR A 77 -4.23 9.47 -3.77
N LEU A 78 -4.16 10.79 -4.00
CA LEU A 78 -5.20 11.50 -4.75
C LEU A 78 -5.21 11.15 -6.25
N PRO A 79 -4.08 11.15 -6.97
CA PRO A 79 -4.08 10.66 -8.35
C PRO A 79 -4.55 9.22 -8.48
N LEU A 80 -4.21 8.35 -7.51
CA LEU A 80 -4.68 6.97 -7.49
C LEU A 80 -6.20 6.90 -7.38
N LEU A 81 -6.80 7.67 -6.47
CA LEU A 81 -8.25 7.78 -6.32
C LEU A 81 -8.93 8.25 -7.61
N TRP A 82 -8.45 9.36 -8.18
CA TRP A 82 -9.02 9.92 -9.41
C TRP A 82 -8.88 8.97 -10.59
N LEU A 83 -7.74 8.30 -10.71
CA LEU A 83 -7.53 7.29 -11.74
C LEU A 83 -8.55 6.14 -11.62
N GLY A 84 -8.80 5.64 -10.40
CA GLY A 84 -9.81 4.61 -10.15
C GLY A 84 -11.20 5.03 -10.59
N LEU A 85 -11.61 6.27 -10.23
CA LEU A 85 -12.89 6.83 -10.65
C LEU A 85 -13.00 7.02 -12.17
N LEU A 86 -11.93 7.47 -12.84
CA LEU A 86 -11.89 7.60 -14.28
C LEU A 86 -11.97 6.25 -15.00
N LEU A 87 -11.24 5.24 -14.52
CA LEU A 87 -11.27 3.90 -15.08
C LEU A 87 -12.64 3.21 -14.91
N SER A 88 -13.39 3.56 -13.86
CA SER A 88 -14.74 3.05 -13.65
C SER A 88 -15.75 3.50 -14.71
N THR A 89 -15.50 4.63 -15.37
CA THR A 89 -16.35 5.10 -16.49
C THR A 89 -16.29 4.15 -17.70
N GLN A 90 -15.20 3.44 -17.83
CA GLN A 90 -14.98 2.40 -18.86
C GLN A 90 -15.24 0.97 -18.33
N HIS A 91 -15.73 0.83 -17.12
CA HIS A 91 -15.98 -0.46 -16.45
C HIS A 91 -14.76 -1.40 -16.43
N ILE A 92 -13.56 -0.84 -16.28
CA ILE A 92 -12.32 -1.64 -16.32
C ILE A 92 -12.22 -2.60 -15.12
N PHE A 93 -12.52 -2.13 -13.91
CA PHE A 93 -12.52 -2.97 -12.70
C PHE A 93 -13.94 -3.11 -12.14
N VAL A 94 -14.61 -2.00 -11.89
CA VAL A 94 -15.97 -1.93 -11.34
C VAL A 94 -16.79 -0.88 -12.07
N GLY A 95 -18.11 -0.92 -11.92
CA GLY A 95 -18.99 0.09 -12.49
C GLY A 95 -18.84 1.45 -11.78
N THR A 96 -19.18 2.53 -12.47
CA THR A 96 -19.03 3.92 -11.98
C THR A 96 -19.77 4.14 -10.67
N THR A 97 -20.98 3.63 -10.53
CA THR A 97 -21.79 3.76 -9.31
C THR A 97 -21.09 3.07 -8.12
N ASP A 98 -20.61 1.84 -8.31
CA ASP A 98 -19.91 1.08 -7.27
C ASP A 98 -18.58 1.71 -6.88
N ALA A 99 -17.86 2.29 -7.86
CA ALA A 99 -16.62 3.01 -7.61
C ALA A 99 -16.84 4.28 -6.76
N ILE A 100 -17.88 5.08 -7.09
CA ILE A 100 -18.20 6.29 -6.35
C ILE A 100 -18.67 5.95 -4.92
N ILE A 101 -19.57 4.98 -4.78
CA ILE A 101 -20.03 4.52 -3.46
C ILE A 101 -18.87 3.94 -2.67
N GLY A 102 -18.01 3.13 -3.31
CA GLY A 102 -16.83 2.55 -2.70
C GLY A 102 -15.85 3.61 -2.21
N ALA A 103 -15.55 4.61 -3.03
CA ALA A 103 -14.68 5.72 -2.63
C ALA A 103 -15.27 6.50 -1.44
N ALA A 104 -16.54 6.87 -1.50
CA ALA A 104 -17.23 7.58 -0.42
C ALA A 104 -17.30 6.74 0.87
N ALA A 105 -17.70 5.49 0.78
CA ALA A 105 -17.80 4.57 1.92
C ALA A 105 -16.42 4.30 2.53
N GLY A 106 -15.38 4.10 1.71
CA GLY A 106 -14.01 3.92 2.16
C GLY A 106 -13.51 5.11 2.96
N TYR A 107 -13.69 6.33 2.44
CA TYR A 107 -13.31 7.55 3.15
C TYR A 107 -14.10 7.72 4.46
N LEU A 108 -15.43 7.67 4.40
CA LEU A 108 -16.31 7.94 5.52
C LEU A 108 -16.21 6.90 6.63
N SER A 109 -15.91 5.64 6.32
CA SER A 109 -15.75 4.58 7.33
C SER A 109 -14.59 4.89 8.29
N LEU A 110 -13.41 5.18 7.77
CA LEU A 110 -12.25 5.52 8.61
C LEU A 110 -12.38 6.92 9.22
N TRP A 111 -12.96 7.87 8.49
CA TRP A 111 -13.22 9.20 9.01
C TRP A 111 -14.18 9.16 10.23
N SER A 112 -15.23 8.34 10.18
CA SER A 112 -16.14 8.19 11.32
C SER A 112 -15.46 7.54 12.51
N VAL A 113 -14.64 6.49 12.28
CA VAL A 113 -13.84 5.85 13.35
C VAL A 113 -12.86 6.85 13.98
N TYR A 114 -12.18 7.65 13.17
CA TYR A 114 -11.28 8.69 13.65
C TYR A 114 -11.99 9.69 14.57
N TRP A 115 -13.13 10.21 14.17
CA TRP A 115 -13.87 11.18 14.97
C TRP A 115 -14.44 10.57 16.26
N LEU A 116 -14.98 9.34 16.20
CA LEU A 116 -15.43 8.61 17.37
C LEU A 116 -14.28 8.43 18.38
N PHE A 117 -13.12 8.01 17.91
CA PHE A 117 -11.94 7.85 18.75
C PHE A 117 -11.46 9.17 19.33
N LYS A 118 -11.39 10.23 18.53
CA LYS A 118 -10.97 11.56 18.96
C LYS A 118 -11.92 12.16 19.99
N LEU A 119 -13.24 11.98 19.83
CA LEU A 119 -14.24 12.43 20.80
C LEU A 119 -14.16 11.65 22.12
N ALA A 120 -13.89 10.34 22.05
CA ALA A 120 -13.80 9.48 23.23
C ALA A 120 -12.49 9.66 24.02
N THR A 121 -11.36 9.89 23.34
CA THR A 121 -10.03 9.87 23.97
C THR A 121 -9.32 11.22 23.97
N GLY A 122 -9.77 12.20 23.18
CA GLY A 122 -9.09 13.47 22.95
C GLY A 122 -7.79 13.37 22.13
N LYS A 123 -7.45 12.18 21.64
CA LYS A 123 -6.19 11.92 20.91
C LYS A 123 -6.45 11.66 19.42
N GLU A 124 -5.48 12.00 18.59
CA GLU A 124 -5.48 11.64 17.16
C GLU A 124 -4.92 10.21 17.01
N GLY A 125 -5.75 9.28 16.56
CA GLY A 125 -5.39 7.86 16.48
C GLY A 125 -4.96 7.36 15.10
N MET A 126 -5.12 8.20 14.03
CA MET A 126 -4.89 7.76 12.65
C MET A 126 -4.55 8.95 11.74
N GLY A 127 -3.76 8.74 10.71
CA GLY A 127 -3.42 9.75 9.70
C GLY A 127 -4.54 9.97 8.68
N TYR A 128 -4.69 11.20 8.19
CA TYR A 128 -5.65 11.51 7.12
C TYR A 128 -5.33 10.80 5.79
N GLY A 129 -4.09 10.36 5.60
CA GLY A 129 -3.68 9.61 4.42
C GLY A 129 -4.38 8.27 4.26
N ASP A 130 -4.66 7.59 5.38
CA ASP A 130 -5.34 6.29 5.39
C ASP A 130 -6.75 6.37 4.83
N PHE A 131 -7.47 7.48 5.13
CA PHE A 131 -8.83 7.69 4.60
C PHE A 131 -8.83 7.82 3.08
N LYS A 132 -7.84 8.55 2.55
CA LYS A 132 -7.67 8.75 1.10
C LYS A 132 -7.26 7.48 0.40
N LEU A 133 -6.37 6.70 1.04
CA LEU A 133 -5.95 5.41 0.51
C LEU A 133 -7.12 4.42 0.48
N LEU A 134 -7.91 4.33 1.56
CA LEU A 134 -9.07 3.44 1.57
C LEU A 134 -10.15 3.89 0.58
N ALA A 135 -10.32 5.19 0.38
CA ALA A 135 -11.18 5.73 -0.68
C ALA A 135 -10.67 5.32 -2.08
N ALA A 136 -9.36 5.41 -2.32
CA ALA A 136 -8.77 4.95 -3.56
C ALA A 136 -9.02 3.46 -3.77
N LEU A 137 -8.75 2.62 -2.77
CA LEU A 137 -9.03 1.18 -2.84
C LEU A 137 -10.51 0.90 -3.14
N GLY A 138 -11.43 1.64 -2.50
CA GLY A 138 -12.87 1.54 -2.77
C GLY A 138 -13.25 1.93 -4.19
N ALA A 139 -12.55 2.89 -4.80
CA ALA A 139 -12.78 3.26 -6.21
C ALA A 139 -12.43 2.14 -7.20
N TYR A 140 -11.43 1.28 -6.86
CA TYR A 140 -11.03 0.14 -7.72
C TYR A 140 -11.82 -1.12 -7.44
N THR A 141 -12.24 -1.37 -6.20
CA THR A 141 -12.87 -2.64 -5.79
C THR A 141 -14.39 -2.54 -5.59
N GLY A 142 -14.91 -1.32 -5.64
CA GLY A 142 -16.29 -1.05 -5.25
C GLY A 142 -16.50 -1.16 -3.72
N TRP A 143 -17.70 -0.81 -3.27
CA TRP A 143 -18.06 -0.88 -1.87
C TRP A 143 -18.08 -2.32 -1.32
N GLN A 144 -18.31 -3.33 -2.19
CA GLN A 144 -18.33 -4.74 -1.85
C GLN A 144 -16.96 -5.27 -1.41
N GLY A 145 -15.88 -4.67 -1.93
CA GLY A 145 -14.50 -5.04 -1.58
C GLY A 145 -14.02 -4.46 -0.25
N LEU A 146 -14.62 -3.36 0.21
CA LEU A 146 -14.17 -2.66 1.42
C LEU A 146 -14.15 -3.51 2.69
N PRO A 147 -15.19 -4.31 3.02
CA PRO A 147 -15.16 -5.14 4.23
C PRO A 147 -13.97 -6.11 4.25
N ILE A 148 -13.67 -6.72 3.11
CA ILE A 148 -12.54 -7.67 2.98
C ILE A 148 -11.21 -6.92 3.16
N ILE A 149 -11.07 -5.75 2.55
CA ILE A 149 -9.85 -4.93 2.67
C ILE A 149 -9.64 -4.51 4.13
N ILE A 150 -10.66 -4.03 4.81
CA ILE A 150 -10.59 -3.61 6.22
C ILE A 150 -10.24 -4.78 7.12
N LEU A 151 -10.87 -5.94 6.93
CA LEU A 151 -10.58 -7.13 7.72
C LEU A 151 -9.14 -7.61 7.51
N LEU A 152 -8.68 -7.72 6.26
CA LEU A 152 -7.32 -8.16 5.95
C LEU A 152 -6.27 -7.17 6.47
N SER A 153 -6.49 -5.86 6.28
CA SER A 153 -5.55 -4.84 6.78
C SER A 153 -5.48 -4.83 8.30
N SER A 154 -6.62 -4.96 8.99
CA SER A 154 -6.67 -5.06 10.44
C SER A 154 -5.95 -6.31 10.96
N PHE A 155 -6.12 -7.45 10.29
CA PHE A 155 -5.45 -8.70 10.63
C PHE A 155 -3.93 -8.61 10.46
N VAL A 156 -3.49 -8.10 9.31
CA VAL A 156 -2.05 -7.89 9.03
C VAL A 156 -1.46 -6.87 10.02
N GLY A 157 -2.16 -5.77 10.28
CA GLY A 157 -1.74 -4.75 11.24
C GLY A 157 -1.61 -5.30 12.66
N ALA A 158 -2.56 -6.13 13.11
CA ALA A 158 -2.50 -6.78 14.42
C ALA A 158 -1.30 -7.72 14.54
N ILE A 159 -1.05 -8.56 13.53
CA ILE A 159 0.12 -9.44 13.51
C ILE A 159 1.41 -8.64 13.54
N ALA A 160 1.54 -7.60 12.71
CA ALA A 160 2.72 -6.76 12.68
C ALA A 160 2.95 -6.05 14.03
N GLY A 161 1.88 -5.52 14.64
CA GLY A 161 1.95 -4.89 15.95
C GLY A 161 2.40 -5.84 17.05
N ILE A 162 1.87 -7.06 17.08
CA ILE A 162 2.28 -8.09 18.04
C ILE A 162 3.76 -8.47 17.83
N LEU A 163 4.18 -8.68 16.59
CA LEU A 163 5.58 -9.01 16.27
C LEU A 163 6.54 -7.91 16.73
N ILE A 164 6.21 -6.65 16.49
CA ILE A 164 7.02 -5.51 16.93
C ILE A 164 7.12 -5.47 18.46
N MET A 165 6.00 -5.65 19.18
CA MET A 165 6.00 -5.70 20.64
C MET A 165 6.87 -6.84 21.20
N VAL A 166 6.79 -8.03 20.61
CA VAL A 166 7.60 -9.19 21.04
C VAL A 166 9.09 -8.94 20.80
N ILE A 167 9.45 -8.34 19.67
CA ILE A 167 10.85 -8.03 19.34
C ILE A 167 11.38 -6.94 20.30
N GLN A 168 10.62 -5.89 20.57
CA GLN A 168 11.03 -4.82 21.47
C GLN A 168 11.15 -5.29 22.93
N ASN A 169 10.26 -6.17 23.40
CA ASN A 169 10.35 -6.74 24.75
C ASN A 169 11.60 -7.66 24.91
N LYS A 170 11.97 -8.40 23.87
CA LYS A 170 13.22 -9.19 23.91
C LYS A 170 14.47 -8.30 23.96
N GLY A 171 14.44 -7.13 23.32
CA GLY A 171 15.55 -6.17 23.39
C GLY A 171 15.73 -5.56 24.79
N LYS A 172 14.66 -5.39 25.56
CA LYS A 172 14.72 -4.87 26.94
C LYS A 172 15.20 -5.93 27.95
N SER A 173 14.96 -7.21 27.72
CA SER A 173 15.40 -8.30 28.62
C SER A 173 16.86 -8.72 28.44
N LEU A 174 17.53 -8.25 27.39
CA LEU A 174 18.96 -8.48 27.13
C LEU A 174 19.87 -7.33 27.60
N ALA A 175 19.30 -6.27 28.17
CA ALA A 175 20.01 -5.08 28.63
C ALA A 175 20.04 -4.94 30.18
N ILE A 176 19.91 -6.09 30.91
CA ILE A 176 20.13 -6.19 32.39
C ILE A 176 21.34 -7.07 32.64
#